data_4980e8a6ba3f2829550d0334a7ef8efc
#
_entry.id   4980e8a6ba3f2829550d0334a7ef8efc
#
_cell.length_a   1.000
_cell.length_b   1.000
_cell.length_c   1.000
_cell.angle_alpha   90.00
_cell.angle_beta   90.00
_cell.angle_gamma   90.00
#
_symmetry.space_group_name_H-M   'P 1'
#
loop_
_entity.id
_entity.type
_entity.pdbx_description
1 polymer ?
#
loop_
_entity_poly.entity_id
_entity_poly.type
_entity_poly.pdbx_seq_one_letter_code
_entity_poly.pdbx_strand_id
1 'polypeptide(L)'
;MNTGAKVAIGCAVAVVVVGVGVAAAVFGGLWWAKGKADQFTANERHIDDLKKKANAVSFSAPADGLIREDRLVKFLDIRKRVFAVYEAHKDELETMGKKKQADLSDLTKGLGVINEVRNAQAQALADLGMSEAEYRFMVEQVYKTLWASEVAKQTGGKSVSEAAGEAYDKATDQMEKVQGEAEQQASAARQEQADSSLTPEQRKMLEEQREAAKKSLDDLKKGIREARKQSSEVRENARAMDVPPANIALFRKYETDIKKYAMGGLEWIGL
;
A
#
# COMPACT_ATOMS: atom_id res chain seq x y z
N MET A 1 -21.95 -8.46 -6.48
CA MET A 1 -20.93 -7.76 -5.68
C MET A 1 -19.61 -8.47 -5.89
N ASN A 2 -18.61 -7.77 -6.45
CA ASN A 2 -17.31 -8.31 -6.79
C ASN A 2 -16.54 -8.79 -5.54
N THR A 3 -15.82 -9.90 -5.68
CA THR A 3 -15.02 -10.53 -4.61
C THR A 3 -14.06 -9.54 -3.92
N GLY A 4 -13.54 -8.56 -4.66
CA GLY A 4 -12.69 -7.49 -4.13
C GLY A 4 -13.38 -6.55 -3.13
N ALA A 5 -14.69 -6.30 -3.30
CA ALA A 5 -15.46 -5.48 -2.35
C ALA A 5 -15.70 -6.22 -1.02
N LYS A 6 -15.81 -7.55 -1.05
CA LYS A 6 -15.99 -8.36 0.16
C LYS A 6 -14.70 -8.42 1.02
N VAL A 7 -13.53 -8.45 0.37
CA VAL A 7 -12.23 -8.43 1.06
C VAL A 7 -11.97 -7.05 1.68
N ALA A 8 -12.28 -5.96 0.97
CA ALA A 8 -12.12 -4.59 1.49
C ALA A 8 -13.01 -4.31 2.71
N ILE A 9 -14.23 -4.86 2.75
CA ILE A 9 -15.14 -4.71 3.89
C ILE A 9 -14.59 -5.49 5.12
N GLY A 10 -14.02 -6.67 4.92
CA GLY A 10 -13.38 -7.45 6.00
C GLY A 10 -12.21 -6.70 6.64
N CYS A 11 -11.35 -6.07 5.86
CA CYS A 11 -10.20 -5.30 6.35
C CYS A 11 -10.63 -4.03 7.12
N ALA A 12 -11.66 -3.32 6.64
CA ALA A 12 -12.18 -2.12 7.31
C ALA A 12 -12.77 -2.45 8.69
N VAL A 13 -13.42 -3.60 8.84
CA VAL A 13 -14.00 -4.05 10.11
C VAL A 13 -12.91 -4.39 11.13
N ALA A 14 -11.83 -5.04 10.73
CA ALA A 14 -10.71 -5.37 11.62
C ALA A 14 -10.03 -4.09 12.18
N VAL A 15 -9.82 -3.08 11.35
CA VAL A 15 -9.21 -1.80 11.77
C VAL A 15 -10.11 -1.01 12.72
N VAL A 16 -11.43 -1.01 12.50
CA VAL A 16 -12.40 -0.33 13.39
C VAL A 16 -12.48 -1.01 14.76
N VAL A 17 -12.48 -2.34 14.80
CA VAL A 17 -12.52 -3.11 16.06
C VAL A 17 -11.28 -2.86 16.90
N VAL A 18 -10.09 -2.78 16.28
CA VAL A 18 -8.83 -2.47 16.97
C VAL A 18 -8.80 -1.02 17.48
N GLY A 19 -9.25 -0.05 16.67
CA GLY A 19 -9.25 1.38 17.05
C GLY A 19 -10.20 1.71 18.20
N VAL A 20 -11.39 1.11 18.24
CA VAL A 20 -12.38 1.33 19.30
C VAL A 20 -12.01 0.57 20.59
N GLY A 21 -11.38 -0.60 20.48
CA GLY A 21 -10.95 -1.41 21.63
C GLY A 21 -9.89 -0.71 22.51
N VAL A 22 -8.95 -0.01 21.88
CA VAL A 22 -7.90 0.74 22.60
C VAL A 22 -8.49 1.91 23.39
N ALA A 23 -9.48 2.61 22.84
CA ALA A 23 -10.10 3.75 23.54
C ALA A 23 -10.96 3.34 24.76
N ALA A 24 -11.66 2.19 24.68
CA ALA A 24 -12.51 1.71 25.77
C ALA A 24 -11.72 1.08 26.95
N ALA A 25 -10.55 0.50 26.68
CA ALA A 25 -9.67 -0.06 27.71
C ALA A 25 -9.09 1.00 28.66
N VAL A 26 -9.00 2.25 28.21
CA VAL A 26 -8.45 3.36 28.99
C VAL A 26 -9.48 3.93 29.99
N PHE A 27 -10.79 3.76 29.76
CA PHE A 27 -11.85 4.45 30.52
C PHE A 27 -12.75 3.56 31.36
N GLY A 28 -12.64 2.25 31.38
CA GLY A 28 -13.61 1.37 32.04
C GLY A 28 -13.07 0.21 32.85
N GLY A 29 -12.74 0.43 34.12
CA GLY A 29 -12.94 -0.60 35.13
C GLY A 29 -11.73 -1.39 35.61
N LEU A 30 -10.99 -0.83 36.51
CA LEU A 30 -9.85 -1.43 37.26
C LEU A 30 -10.19 -2.71 38.07
N TRP A 31 -11.42 -3.06 38.27
CA TRP A 31 -11.79 -4.18 39.14
C TRP A 31 -12.03 -5.51 38.40
N TRP A 32 -12.55 -5.48 37.19
CA TRP A 32 -12.71 -6.64 36.33
C TRP A 32 -11.37 -7.11 35.72
N ALA A 33 -10.39 -6.20 35.69
CA ALA A 33 -9.08 -6.40 35.07
C ALA A 33 -8.18 -7.41 35.79
N LYS A 34 -8.34 -7.66 37.12
CA LYS A 34 -7.36 -8.46 37.88
C LYS A 34 -7.31 -9.94 37.45
N GLY A 35 -8.45 -10.61 37.36
CA GLY A 35 -8.48 -12.02 36.95
C GLY A 35 -8.17 -12.25 35.45
N LYS A 36 -8.49 -11.25 34.59
CA LYS A 36 -8.13 -11.26 33.17
C LYS A 36 -6.70 -10.82 32.93
N ALA A 37 -6.14 -9.92 33.75
CA ALA A 37 -4.76 -9.50 33.70
C ALA A 37 -3.77 -10.63 33.91
N ASP A 38 -4.08 -11.58 34.83
CA ASP A 38 -3.19 -12.73 35.05
C ASP A 38 -3.16 -13.68 33.86
N GLN A 39 -4.31 -13.96 33.24
CA GLN A 39 -4.37 -14.75 32.00
C GLN A 39 -3.69 -14.04 30.82
N PHE A 40 -3.90 -12.74 30.69
CA PHE A 40 -3.26 -11.92 29.66
C PHE A 40 -1.73 -11.91 29.85
N THR A 41 -1.27 -11.72 31.08
CA THR A 41 0.16 -11.72 31.41
C THR A 41 0.81 -13.08 31.19
N ALA A 42 0.13 -14.19 31.50
CA ALA A 42 0.64 -15.52 31.21
C ALA A 42 0.75 -15.81 29.71
N ASN A 43 -0.25 -15.36 28.93
CA ASN A 43 -0.24 -15.48 27.48
C ASN A 43 0.87 -14.62 26.85
N GLU A 44 1.08 -13.39 27.32
CA GLU A 44 2.18 -12.52 26.86
C GLU A 44 3.56 -13.16 27.13
N ARG A 45 3.78 -13.73 28.33
CA ARG A 45 5.03 -14.46 28.62
C ARG A 45 5.26 -15.63 27.69
N HIS A 46 4.21 -16.40 27.40
CA HIS A 46 4.29 -17.51 26.46
C HIS A 46 4.65 -17.04 25.05
N ILE A 47 3.99 -15.98 24.56
CA ILE A 47 4.29 -15.36 23.27
C ILE A 47 5.75 -14.87 23.25
N ASP A 48 6.21 -14.19 24.29
CA ASP A 48 7.58 -13.71 24.40
C ASP A 48 8.62 -14.84 24.34
N ASP A 49 8.35 -15.97 24.98
CA ASP A 49 9.25 -17.13 24.94
C ASP A 49 9.27 -17.77 23.55
N LEU A 50 8.13 -17.84 22.87
CA LEU A 50 8.05 -18.28 21.47
C LEU A 50 8.81 -17.34 20.54
N LYS A 51 8.66 -16.03 20.72
CA LYS A 51 9.40 -15.01 19.97
C LYS A 51 10.90 -15.10 20.20
N LYS A 52 11.35 -15.30 21.44
CA LYS A 52 12.78 -15.55 21.73
C LYS A 52 13.29 -16.78 21.00
N LYS A 53 12.52 -17.88 20.99
CA LYS A 53 12.86 -19.10 20.25
C LYS A 53 12.94 -18.85 18.74
N ALA A 54 11.97 -18.15 18.16
CA ALA A 54 11.96 -17.80 16.74
C ALA A 54 13.17 -16.90 16.38
N ASN A 55 13.43 -15.87 17.21
CA ASN A 55 14.52 -14.90 17.00
C ASN A 55 15.92 -15.44 17.34
N ALA A 56 16.04 -16.67 17.87
CA ALA A 56 17.33 -17.35 17.96
C ALA A 56 17.92 -17.69 16.57
N VAL A 57 17.09 -17.71 15.53
CA VAL A 57 17.53 -17.82 14.13
C VAL A 57 17.92 -16.45 13.62
N SER A 58 19.23 -16.27 13.35
CA SER A 58 19.71 -15.02 12.78
C SER A 58 19.19 -14.84 11.34
N PHE A 59 18.77 -13.64 11.01
CA PHE A 59 18.35 -13.26 9.67
C PHE A 59 19.04 -11.98 9.24
N SER A 60 19.55 -11.99 8.00
CA SER A 60 20.02 -10.79 7.31
C SER A 60 19.26 -10.67 6.00
N ALA A 61 18.55 -9.57 5.83
CA ALA A 61 17.78 -9.32 4.61
C ALA A 61 18.74 -9.26 3.40
N PRO A 62 18.45 -10.00 2.31
CA PRO A 62 19.18 -9.86 1.06
C PRO A 62 19.13 -8.42 0.54
N ALA A 63 20.29 -7.86 0.20
CA ALA A 63 20.39 -6.47 -0.25
C ALA A 63 19.59 -6.18 -1.53
N ASP A 64 19.42 -7.21 -2.38
CA ASP A 64 18.62 -7.17 -3.61
C ASP A 64 17.13 -7.44 -3.40
N GLY A 65 16.71 -7.76 -2.17
CA GLY A 65 15.33 -8.11 -1.85
C GLY A 65 14.87 -9.48 -2.40
N LEU A 66 15.81 -10.35 -2.78
CA LEU A 66 15.47 -11.67 -3.35
C LEU A 66 14.80 -12.57 -2.31
N ILE A 67 13.66 -13.16 -2.71
CA ILE A 67 12.95 -14.16 -1.92
C ILE A 67 13.41 -15.57 -2.36
N ARG A 68 13.85 -16.37 -1.40
CA ARG A 68 14.10 -17.78 -1.62
C ARG A 68 12.80 -18.57 -1.52
N GLU A 69 12.60 -19.53 -2.43
CA GLU A 69 11.36 -20.32 -2.51
C GLU A 69 11.07 -21.09 -1.20
N ASP A 70 12.10 -21.74 -0.62
CA ASP A 70 11.95 -22.48 0.64
C ASP A 70 11.47 -21.58 1.79
N ARG A 71 11.86 -20.31 1.78
CA ARG A 71 11.44 -19.33 2.79
C ARG A 71 10.04 -18.82 2.52
N LEU A 72 9.65 -18.61 1.24
CA LEU A 72 8.27 -18.27 0.90
C LEU A 72 7.29 -19.38 1.31
N VAL A 73 7.64 -20.65 1.08
CA VAL A 73 6.80 -21.78 1.48
C VAL A 73 6.60 -21.79 3.00
N LYS A 74 7.66 -21.62 3.80
CA LYS A 74 7.55 -21.49 5.25
C LYS A 74 6.69 -20.30 5.68
N PHE A 75 6.87 -19.16 5.06
CA PHE A 75 6.04 -17.98 5.31
C PHE A 75 4.55 -18.28 5.04
N LEU A 76 4.23 -18.91 3.91
CA LEU A 76 2.86 -19.29 3.60
C LEU A 76 2.29 -20.30 4.58
N ASP A 77 3.09 -21.25 5.10
CA ASP A 77 2.65 -22.17 6.13
C ASP A 77 2.35 -21.47 7.46
N ILE A 78 3.14 -20.46 7.84
CA ILE A 78 2.82 -19.59 8.98
C ILE A 78 1.47 -18.89 8.73
N ARG A 79 1.30 -18.30 7.57
CA ARG A 79 0.08 -17.59 7.20
C ARG A 79 -1.15 -18.50 7.18
N LYS A 80 -1.02 -19.75 6.71
CA LYS A 80 -2.10 -20.76 6.75
C LYS A 80 -2.56 -21.06 8.18
N ARG A 81 -1.61 -21.21 9.12
CA ARG A 81 -1.94 -21.44 10.55
C ARG A 81 -2.66 -20.25 11.16
N VAL A 82 -2.19 -19.03 10.88
CA VAL A 82 -2.86 -17.79 11.31
C VAL A 82 -4.24 -17.67 10.69
N PHE A 83 -4.36 -17.94 9.40
CA PHE A 83 -5.64 -17.89 8.69
C PHE A 83 -6.67 -18.89 9.23
N ALA A 84 -6.23 -20.07 9.66
CA ALA A 84 -7.11 -21.06 10.27
C ALA A 84 -7.79 -20.54 11.54
N VAL A 85 -7.13 -19.71 12.34
CA VAL A 85 -7.73 -19.03 13.50
C VAL A 85 -8.85 -18.09 13.05
N TYR A 86 -8.62 -17.31 11.99
CA TYR A 86 -9.68 -16.43 11.44
C TYR A 86 -10.87 -17.21 10.92
N GLU A 87 -10.65 -18.27 10.17
CA GLU A 87 -11.72 -19.12 9.65
C GLU A 87 -12.56 -19.73 10.80
N ALA A 88 -11.91 -20.11 11.92
CA ALA A 88 -12.61 -20.62 13.10
C ALA A 88 -13.53 -19.57 13.76
N HIS A 89 -13.20 -18.30 13.66
CA HIS A 89 -13.97 -17.19 14.27
C HIS A 89 -14.75 -16.36 13.24
N LYS A 90 -14.82 -16.80 11.98
CA LYS A 90 -15.37 -16.01 10.87
C LYS A 90 -16.80 -15.53 11.13
N ASP A 91 -17.70 -16.42 11.54
CA ASP A 91 -19.11 -16.10 11.76
C ASP A 91 -19.29 -15.09 12.90
N GLU A 92 -18.45 -15.21 13.95
CA GLU A 92 -18.44 -14.30 15.08
C GLU A 92 -17.96 -12.90 14.64
N LEU A 93 -16.84 -12.82 13.91
CA LEU A 93 -16.29 -11.58 13.37
C LEU A 93 -17.25 -10.90 12.37
N GLU A 94 -17.92 -11.67 11.50
CA GLU A 94 -18.94 -11.14 10.59
C GLU A 94 -20.16 -10.60 11.35
N THR A 95 -20.57 -11.27 12.42
CA THR A 95 -21.68 -10.82 13.26
C THR A 95 -21.35 -9.52 13.98
N MET A 96 -20.13 -9.41 14.53
CA MET A 96 -19.65 -8.18 15.16
C MET A 96 -19.56 -7.02 14.15
N GLY A 97 -19.09 -7.28 12.93
CA GLY A 97 -18.97 -6.26 11.88
C GLY A 97 -20.31 -5.74 11.32
N LYS A 98 -21.41 -6.47 11.53
CA LYS A 98 -22.75 -6.03 11.12
C LYS A 98 -23.45 -5.17 12.18
N LYS A 99 -22.95 -5.13 13.41
CA LYS A 99 -23.53 -4.31 14.50
C LYS A 99 -23.20 -2.83 14.27
N LYS A 100 -24.19 -1.96 14.47
CA LYS A 100 -23.98 -0.49 14.39
C LYS A 100 -23.18 0.07 15.58
N GLN A 101 -23.22 -0.64 16.71
CA GLN A 101 -22.44 -0.32 17.90
C GLN A 101 -21.92 -1.63 18.50
N ALA A 102 -20.62 -1.69 18.76
CA ALA A 102 -20.00 -2.80 19.48
C ALA A 102 -20.27 -2.67 20.98
N ASP A 103 -20.65 -3.75 21.62
CA ASP A 103 -20.78 -3.81 23.08
C ASP A 103 -19.47 -4.31 23.74
N LEU A 104 -19.41 -4.25 25.06
CA LEU A 104 -18.22 -4.68 25.81
C LEU A 104 -17.90 -6.17 25.62
N SER A 105 -18.92 -7.01 25.36
CA SER A 105 -18.75 -8.43 25.06
C SER A 105 -18.10 -8.62 23.70
N ASP A 106 -18.49 -7.85 22.68
CA ASP A 106 -17.88 -7.89 21.35
C ASP A 106 -16.39 -7.49 21.40
N LEU A 107 -16.07 -6.44 22.19
CA LEU A 107 -14.67 -6.02 22.40
C LEU A 107 -13.83 -7.13 23.06
N THR A 108 -14.38 -7.78 24.07
CA THR A 108 -13.69 -8.89 24.77
C THR A 108 -13.43 -10.06 23.83
N LYS A 109 -14.41 -10.41 23.00
CA LYS A 109 -14.29 -11.49 22.00
C LYS A 109 -13.27 -11.13 20.93
N GLY A 110 -13.31 -9.91 20.41
CA GLY A 110 -12.31 -9.43 19.43
C GLY A 110 -10.87 -9.49 19.97
N LEU A 111 -10.67 -9.08 21.22
CA LEU A 111 -9.35 -9.21 21.89
C LEU A 111 -8.94 -10.67 22.06
N GLY A 112 -9.89 -11.57 22.33
CA GLY A 112 -9.65 -13.03 22.38
C GLY A 112 -9.10 -13.55 21.06
N VAL A 113 -9.76 -13.24 19.94
CA VAL A 113 -9.33 -13.65 18.60
C VAL A 113 -7.94 -13.07 18.26
N ILE A 114 -7.68 -11.80 18.58
CA ILE A 114 -6.36 -11.18 18.36
C ILE A 114 -5.27 -11.94 19.14
N ASN A 115 -5.52 -12.31 20.38
CA ASN A 115 -4.58 -13.07 21.18
C ASN A 115 -4.33 -14.48 20.62
N GLU A 116 -5.37 -15.16 20.15
CA GLU A 116 -5.22 -16.46 19.49
C GLU A 116 -4.39 -16.35 18.19
N VAL A 117 -4.63 -15.30 17.39
CA VAL A 117 -3.85 -15.01 16.19
C VAL A 117 -2.38 -14.76 16.53
N ARG A 118 -2.09 -13.91 17.54
CA ARG A 118 -0.72 -13.64 17.98
C ARG A 118 -0.01 -14.90 18.47
N ASN A 119 -0.71 -15.72 19.21
CA ASN A 119 -0.21 -17.01 19.71
C ASN A 119 0.09 -17.96 18.55
N ALA A 120 -0.85 -18.14 17.63
CA ALA A 120 -0.69 -19.00 16.45
C ALA A 120 0.49 -18.54 15.57
N GLN A 121 0.66 -17.23 15.41
CA GLN A 121 1.78 -16.66 14.65
C GLN A 121 3.11 -16.91 15.37
N ALA A 122 3.22 -16.58 16.66
CA ALA A 122 4.44 -16.79 17.44
C ALA A 122 4.84 -18.28 17.48
N GLN A 123 3.86 -19.17 17.68
CA GLN A 123 4.08 -20.62 17.64
C GLN A 123 4.57 -21.08 16.26
N ALA A 124 3.92 -20.63 15.19
CA ALA A 124 4.30 -21.00 13.84
C ALA A 124 5.72 -20.51 13.47
N LEU A 125 6.07 -19.28 13.86
CA LEU A 125 7.42 -18.73 13.70
C LEU A 125 8.47 -19.59 14.40
N ALA A 126 8.22 -19.97 15.68
CA ALA A 126 9.11 -20.80 16.47
C ALA A 126 9.26 -22.21 15.90
N ASP A 127 8.16 -22.83 15.44
CA ASP A 127 8.14 -24.19 14.91
C ASP A 127 8.85 -24.29 13.56
N LEU A 128 8.66 -23.30 12.69
CA LEU A 128 9.21 -23.30 11.33
C LEU A 128 10.60 -22.63 11.24
N GLY A 129 11.12 -22.12 12.35
CA GLY A 129 12.43 -21.49 12.42
C GLY A 129 12.52 -20.27 11.51
N MET A 130 11.56 -19.35 11.64
CA MET A 130 11.55 -18.04 10.98
C MET A 130 11.54 -16.96 12.05
N SER A 131 12.53 -16.05 12.00
CA SER A 131 12.57 -14.91 12.92
C SER A 131 11.51 -13.87 12.58
N GLU A 132 11.14 -13.04 13.55
CA GLU A 132 10.22 -11.90 13.30
C GLU A 132 10.78 -10.94 12.24
N ALA A 133 12.10 -10.72 12.23
CA ALA A 133 12.75 -9.88 11.23
C ALA A 133 12.60 -10.46 9.82
N GLU A 134 12.78 -11.76 9.67
CA GLU A 134 12.58 -12.44 8.38
C GLU A 134 11.12 -12.44 7.97
N TYR A 135 10.20 -12.71 8.88
CA TYR A 135 8.77 -12.66 8.60
C TYR A 135 8.33 -11.27 8.11
N ARG A 136 8.81 -10.21 8.77
CA ARG A 136 8.55 -8.82 8.37
C ARG A 136 9.09 -8.53 6.97
N PHE A 137 10.32 -8.97 6.69
CA PHE A 137 10.90 -8.89 5.35
C PHE A 137 10.03 -9.61 4.32
N MET A 138 9.57 -10.84 4.61
CA MET A 138 8.69 -11.59 3.70
C MET A 138 7.38 -10.87 3.44
N VAL A 139 6.71 -10.32 4.46
CA VAL A 139 5.50 -9.51 4.30
C VAL A 139 5.77 -8.34 3.35
N GLU A 140 6.82 -7.56 3.62
CA GLU A 140 7.18 -6.40 2.80
C GLU A 140 7.45 -6.79 1.34
N GLN A 141 8.24 -7.83 1.10
CA GLN A 141 8.59 -8.28 -0.25
C GLN A 141 7.37 -8.86 -1.00
N VAL A 142 6.47 -9.55 -0.32
CA VAL A 142 5.24 -10.06 -0.93
C VAL A 142 4.36 -8.90 -1.42
N TYR A 143 4.17 -7.86 -0.61
CA TYR A 143 3.38 -6.68 -1.01
C TYR A 143 4.06 -5.90 -2.13
N LYS A 144 5.37 -5.67 -2.06
CA LYS A 144 6.14 -5.05 -3.15
C LYS A 144 6.01 -5.83 -4.45
N THR A 145 6.14 -7.17 -4.38
CA THR A 145 6.05 -8.05 -5.56
C THR A 145 4.66 -8.06 -6.16
N LEU A 146 3.61 -8.04 -5.32
CA LEU A 146 2.24 -7.91 -5.82
C LEU A 146 2.06 -6.63 -6.63
N TRP A 147 2.47 -5.50 -6.04
CA TRP A 147 2.38 -4.20 -6.71
C TRP A 147 3.18 -4.18 -8.01
N ALA A 148 4.43 -4.62 -7.98
CA ALA A 148 5.28 -4.71 -9.18
C ALA A 148 4.70 -5.64 -10.24
N SER A 149 4.11 -6.77 -9.84
CA SER A 149 3.45 -7.70 -10.77
C SER A 149 2.23 -7.06 -11.44
N GLU A 150 1.44 -6.27 -10.71
CA GLU A 150 0.28 -5.59 -11.27
C GLU A 150 0.71 -4.47 -12.25
N VAL A 151 1.72 -3.68 -11.89
CA VAL A 151 2.32 -2.68 -12.79
C VAL A 151 2.85 -3.36 -14.07
N ALA A 152 3.59 -4.45 -13.93
CA ALA A 152 4.12 -5.17 -15.08
C ALA A 152 3.02 -5.71 -16.01
N LYS A 153 1.89 -6.19 -15.47
CA LYS A 153 0.73 -6.62 -16.29
C LYS A 153 0.15 -5.47 -17.10
N GLN A 154 0.01 -4.28 -16.50
CA GLN A 154 -0.60 -3.11 -17.15
C GLN A 154 0.34 -2.43 -18.14
N THR A 155 1.65 -2.57 -17.97
CA THR A 155 2.67 -1.84 -18.74
C THR A 155 3.44 -2.71 -19.74
N GLY A 156 3.02 -3.96 -19.93
CA GLY A 156 3.69 -4.89 -20.86
C GLY A 156 5.05 -5.40 -20.34
N GLY A 157 5.18 -5.55 -19.01
CA GLY A 157 6.36 -6.18 -18.38
C GLY A 157 7.39 -5.21 -17.81
N LYS A 158 7.11 -3.91 -17.77
CA LYS A 158 8.01 -2.89 -17.23
C LYS A 158 8.10 -2.97 -15.71
N SER A 159 9.26 -2.58 -15.16
CA SER A 159 9.43 -2.36 -13.73
C SER A 159 8.62 -1.14 -13.26
N VAL A 160 8.48 -1.00 -11.94
CA VAL A 160 7.75 0.15 -11.35
C VAL A 160 8.44 1.47 -11.71
N SER A 161 9.77 1.51 -11.63
CA SER A 161 10.55 2.72 -11.95
C SER A 161 10.48 3.08 -13.44
N GLU A 162 10.53 2.08 -14.34
CA GLU A 162 10.35 2.30 -15.78
C GLU A 162 8.95 2.81 -16.11
N ALA A 163 7.92 2.19 -15.55
CA ALA A 163 6.53 2.58 -15.77
C ALA A 163 6.24 4.00 -15.25
N ALA A 164 6.74 4.34 -14.06
CA ALA A 164 6.60 5.67 -13.47
C ALA A 164 7.31 6.73 -14.33
N GLY A 165 8.54 6.46 -14.76
CA GLY A 165 9.29 7.36 -15.63
C GLY A 165 8.60 7.59 -16.96
N GLU A 166 8.13 6.52 -17.62
CA GLU A 166 7.43 6.64 -18.90
C GLU A 166 6.09 7.39 -18.80
N ALA A 167 5.33 7.16 -17.71
CA ALA A 167 4.09 7.90 -17.49
C ALA A 167 4.37 9.40 -17.32
N TYR A 168 5.45 9.73 -16.63
CA TYR A 168 5.87 11.12 -16.43
C TYR A 168 6.38 11.77 -17.74
N ASP A 169 7.19 11.04 -18.52
CA ASP A 169 7.67 11.49 -19.82
C ASP A 169 6.50 11.75 -20.79
N LYS A 170 5.53 10.82 -20.86
CA LYS A 170 4.31 11.00 -21.68
C LYS A 170 3.48 12.21 -21.26
N ALA A 171 3.34 12.46 -19.96
CA ALA A 171 2.64 13.65 -19.47
C ALA A 171 3.36 14.92 -19.88
N THR A 172 4.70 14.92 -19.82
CA THR A 172 5.53 16.06 -20.25
C THR A 172 5.44 16.30 -21.75
N ASP A 173 5.50 15.22 -22.56
CA ASP A 173 5.34 15.32 -24.03
C ASP A 173 3.96 15.86 -24.42
N GLN A 174 2.90 15.48 -23.69
CA GLN A 174 1.57 16.07 -23.91
C GLN A 174 1.54 17.56 -23.59
N MET A 175 2.18 18.00 -22.51
CA MET A 175 2.30 19.43 -22.21
C MET A 175 3.06 20.19 -23.29
N GLU A 176 4.13 19.62 -23.85
CA GLU A 176 4.89 20.21 -24.96
C GLU A 176 4.05 20.34 -26.23
N LYS A 177 3.23 19.32 -26.51
CA LYS A 177 2.30 19.39 -27.65
C LYS A 177 1.28 20.52 -27.48
N VAL A 178 0.66 20.63 -26.29
CA VAL A 178 -0.26 21.73 -25.96
C VAL A 178 0.44 23.08 -26.06
N GLN A 179 1.70 23.20 -25.62
CA GLN A 179 2.51 24.39 -25.76
C GLN A 179 2.72 24.75 -27.25
N GLY A 180 3.09 23.78 -28.09
CA GLY A 180 3.28 24.00 -29.53
C GLY A 180 1.99 24.46 -30.22
N GLU A 181 0.85 23.87 -29.89
CA GLU A 181 -0.45 24.30 -30.40
C GLU A 181 -0.80 25.75 -29.97
N ALA A 182 -0.55 26.09 -28.70
CA ALA A 182 -0.75 27.45 -28.20
C ALA A 182 0.17 28.47 -28.86
N GLU A 183 1.44 28.14 -29.14
CA GLU A 183 2.37 28.98 -29.88
C GLU A 183 1.91 29.22 -31.32
N GLN A 184 1.41 28.19 -32.00
CA GLN A 184 0.85 28.31 -33.35
C GLN A 184 -0.38 29.21 -33.36
N GLN A 185 -1.32 29.03 -32.42
CA GLN A 185 -2.50 29.88 -32.29
C GLN A 185 -2.12 31.34 -32.00
N ALA A 186 -1.15 31.58 -31.11
CA ALA A 186 -0.65 32.92 -30.82
C ALA A 186 0.02 33.57 -32.03
N SER A 187 0.70 32.79 -32.88
CA SER A 187 1.31 33.30 -34.11
C SER A 187 0.28 33.61 -35.20
N ALA A 188 -0.76 32.78 -35.37
CA ALA A 188 -1.88 33.01 -36.28
C ALA A 188 -2.65 34.28 -35.89
N ALA A 189 -2.96 34.46 -34.63
CA ALA A 189 -3.62 35.65 -34.11
C ALA A 189 -2.79 36.94 -34.34
N ARG A 190 -1.46 36.84 -34.43
CA ARG A 190 -0.59 37.99 -34.80
C ARG A 190 -0.73 38.37 -36.25
N GLN A 191 -0.96 37.43 -37.15
CA GLN A 191 -1.13 37.70 -38.58
C GLN A 191 -2.49 38.36 -38.88
N GLU A 192 -3.55 37.94 -38.19
CA GLU A 192 -4.87 38.57 -38.35
C GLU A 192 -4.94 40.01 -37.83
N GLN A 193 -4.09 40.39 -36.87
CA GLN A 193 -4.03 41.75 -36.31
C GLN A 193 -3.38 42.80 -37.19
N ALA A 194 -2.73 42.42 -38.28
CA ALA A 194 -2.20 43.37 -39.23
C ALA A 194 -3.31 44.09 -40.03
N ASP A 195 -4.58 43.75 -39.79
CA ASP A 195 -5.73 44.36 -40.41
C ASP A 195 -5.99 45.77 -39.83
N SER A 196 -5.92 46.79 -40.68
CA SER A 196 -6.03 48.20 -40.32
C SER A 196 -7.43 48.66 -39.92
N SER A 197 -8.41 47.75 -39.89
CA SER A 197 -9.84 48.03 -39.65
C SER A 197 -10.28 48.12 -38.19
N LEU A 198 -9.39 47.77 -37.25
CA LEU A 198 -9.72 47.71 -35.81
C LEU A 198 -9.80 49.09 -35.14
N THR A 199 -10.82 49.26 -34.27
CA THR A 199 -10.94 50.48 -33.45
C THR A 199 -9.87 50.53 -32.37
N PRO A 200 -9.52 51.72 -31.83
CA PRO A 200 -8.54 51.84 -30.73
C PRO A 200 -8.85 50.97 -29.49
N GLU A 201 -10.13 50.82 -29.15
CA GLU A 201 -10.59 50.00 -28.01
C GLU A 201 -10.40 48.52 -28.29
N GLN A 202 -10.70 48.08 -29.51
CA GLN A 202 -10.47 46.68 -29.91
C GLN A 202 -8.99 46.33 -29.89
N ARG A 203 -8.12 47.24 -30.33
CA ARG A 203 -6.66 47.04 -30.26
C ARG A 203 -6.16 46.89 -28.83
N LYS A 204 -6.63 47.73 -27.91
CA LYS A 204 -6.27 47.64 -26.49
C LYS A 204 -6.69 46.33 -25.87
N MET A 205 -7.92 45.91 -26.08
CA MET A 205 -8.46 44.64 -25.56
C MET A 205 -7.66 43.43 -26.11
N LEU A 206 -7.26 43.48 -27.36
CA LEU A 206 -6.50 42.44 -28.01
C LEU A 206 -5.05 42.39 -27.51
N GLU A 207 -4.46 43.53 -27.18
CA GLU A 207 -3.14 43.65 -26.59
C GLU A 207 -3.11 43.08 -25.16
N GLU A 208 -4.14 43.38 -24.35
CA GLU A 208 -4.31 42.81 -23.01
C GLU A 208 -4.46 41.27 -23.06
N GLN A 209 -5.27 40.74 -23.98
CA GLN A 209 -5.40 39.30 -24.20
C GLN A 209 -4.07 38.65 -24.62
N ARG A 210 -3.30 39.33 -25.47
CA ARG A 210 -2.00 38.87 -25.94
C ARG A 210 -0.97 38.78 -24.82
N GLU A 211 -0.90 39.81 -23.97
CA GLU A 211 0.01 39.78 -22.82
C GLU A 211 -0.37 38.67 -21.81
N ALA A 212 -1.67 38.45 -21.59
CA ALA A 212 -2.15 37.34 -20.77
C ALA A 212 -1.79 35.97 -21.37
N ALA A 213 -1.99 35.79 -22.69
CA ALA A 213 -1.62 34.58 -23.40
C ALA A 213 -0.11 34.30 -23.36
N LYS A 214 0.70 35.36 -23.58
CA LYS A 214 2.16 35.27 -23.49
C LYS A 214 2.63 34.82 -22.09
N LYS A 215 2.08 35.44 -21.05
CA LYS A 215 2.37 35.06 -19.67
C LYS A 215 2.01 33.58 -19.38
N SER A 216 0.83 33.15 -19.82
CA SER A 216 0.39 31.74 -19.67
C SER A 216 1.33 30.77 -20.39
N LEU A 217 1.80 31.14 -21.59
CA LEU A 217 2.77 30.35 -22.36
C LEU A 217 4.13 30.25 -21.65
N ASP A 218 4.61 31.35 -21.09
CA ASP A 218 5.87 31.38 -20.33
C ASP A 218 5.79 30.55 -19.04
N ASP A 219 4.65 30.61 -18.35
CA ASP A 219 4.37 29.77 -17.16
C ASP A 219 4.33 28.27 -17.56
N LEU A 220 3.70 27.93 -18.67
CA LEU A 220 3.67 26.56 -19.19
C LEU A 220 5.09 26.07 -19.56
N LYS A 221 5.91 26.89 -20.24
CA LYS A 221 7.32 26.59 -20.55
C LYS A 221 8.14 26.33 -19.28
N LYS A 222 7.90 27.11 -18.23
CA LYS A 222 8.56 26.92 -16.94
C LYS A 222 8.12 25.59 -16.31
N GLY A 223 6.82 25.30 -16.28
CA GLY A 223 6.28 24.04 -15.76
C GLY A 223 6.85 22.81 -16.48
N ILE A 224 6.94 22.83 -17.81
CA ILE A 224 7.54 21.74 -18.60
C ILE A 224 9.02 21.53 -18.24
N ARG A 225 9.79 22.61 -18.11
CA ARG A 225 11.21 22.50 -17.70
C ARG A 225 11.38 21.90 -16.30
N GLU A 226 10.51 22.28 -15.36
CA GLU A 226 10.51 21.72 -14.02
C GLU A 226 10.08 20.25 -14.04
N ALA A 227 9.05 19.90 -14.80
CA ALA A 227 8.61 18.54 -14.98
C ALA A 227 9.73 17.65 -15.54
N ARG A 228 10.44 18.08 -16.58
CA ARG A 228 11.58 17.31 -17.11
C ARG A 228 12.70 17.07 -16.10
N LYS A 229 12.97 18.02 -15.20
CA LYS A 229 13.94 17.83 -14.12
C LYS A 229 13.48 16.80 -13.11
N GLN A 230 12.19 16.77 -12.80
CA GLN A 230 11.61 15.85 -11.82
C GLN A 230 11.50 14.41 -12.35
N SER A 231 11.52 14.18 -13.67
CA SER A 231 11.41 12.83 -14.24
C SER A 231 12.49 11.87 -13.71
N SER A 232 13.74 12.34 -13.56
CA SER A 232 14.82 11.53 -12.99
C SER A 232 14.62 11.23 -11.52
N GLU A 233 14.10 12.18 -10.74
CA GLU A 233 13.80 12.01 -9.32
C GLU A 233 12.64 11.02 -9.11
N VAL A 234 11.62 11.09 -9.97
CA VAL A 234 10.48 10.15 -9.95
C VAL A 234 10.96 8.71 -10.22
N ARG A 235 11.83 8.52 -11.22
CA ARG A 235 12.41 7.21 -11.51
C ARG A 235 13.25 6.69 -10.34
N GLU A 236 14.08 7.54 -9.74
CA GLU A 236 14.93 7.18 -8.62
C GLU A 236 14.10 6.78 -7.40
N ASN A 237 13.10 7.59 -7.05
CA ASN A 237 12.19 7.29 -5.95
C ASN A 237 11.39 6.00 -6.19
N ALA A 238 10.97 5.74 -7.43
CA ALA A 238 10.25 4.54 -7.80
C ALA A 238 11.12 3.26 -7.78
N ARG A 239 12.45 3.36 -7.89
CA ARG A 239 13.38 2.21 -7.79
C ARG A 239 13.28 1.47 -6.47
N ALA A 240 12.95 2.17 -5.38
CA ALA A 240 12.71 1.52 -4.10
C ALA A 240 11.53 0.52 -4.11
N MET A 241 10.66 0.62 -5.13
CA MET A 241 9.52 -0.28 -5.35
C MET A 241 9.81 -1.39 -6.37
N ASP A 242 10.95 -1.33 -7.05
CA ASP A 242 11.36 -2.40 -7.96
C ASP A 242 11.68 -3.68 -7.19
N VAL A 243 11.36 -4.80 -7.79
CA VAL A 243 11.62 -6.13 -7.22
C VAL A 243 12.37 -7.01 -8.23
N PRO A 244 13.17 -7.97 -7.77
CA PRO A 244 13.82 -8.92 -8.65
C PRO A 244 12.79 -9.65 -9.55
N PRO A 245 13.05 -9.83 -10.85
CA PRO A 245 12.16 -10.61 -11.73
C PRO A 245 11.87 -12.03 -11.22
N ALA A 246 12.83 -12.62 -10.50
CA ALA A 246 12.68 -13.92 -9.86
C ALA A 246 11.55 -13.91 -8.80
N ASN A 247 11.38 -12.81 -8.05
CA ASN A 247 10.29 -12.68 -7.09
C ASN A 247 8.93 -12.65 -7.80
N ILE A 248 8.82 -11.98 -8.97
CA ILE A 248 7.59 -11.96 -9.77
C ILE A 248 7.25 -13.37 -10.28
N ALA A 249 8.25 -14.12 -10.74
CA ALA A 249 8.05 -15.50 -11.19
C ALA A 249 7.61 -16.40 -10.02
N LEU A 250 8.25 -16.26 -8.86
CA LEU A 250 7.91 -16.99 -7.65
C LEU A 250 6.50 -16.63 -7.15
N PHE A 251 6.15 -15.35 -7.17
CA PHE A 251 4.81 -14.87 -6.83
C PHE A 251 3.74 -15.50 -7.71
N ARG A 252 3.95 -15.55 -9.02
CA ARG A 252 3.01 -16.21 -9.97
C ARG A 252 2.81 -17.68 -9.66
N LYS A 253 3.89 -18.38 -9.29
CA LYS A 253 3.84 -19.80 -8.91
C LYS A 253 2.94 -20.06 -7.71
N TYR A 254 2.96 -19.16 -6.72
CA TYR A 254 2.22 -19.27 -5.46
C TYR A 254 1.06 -18.26 -5.34
N GLU A 255 0.62 -17.66 -6.45
CA GLU A 255 -0.35 -16.55 -6.46
C GLU A 255 -1.64 -16.87 -5.70
N THR A 256 -2.17 -18.07 -5.86
CA THR A 256 -3.40 -18.50 -5.18
C THR A 256 -3.24 -18.52 -3.67
N ASP A 257 -2.15 -19.10 -3.18
CA ASP A 257 -1.87 -19.19 -1.75
C ASP A 257 -1.54 -17.83 -1.14
N ILE A 258 -0.75 -17.02 -1.86
CA ILE A 258 -0.42 -15.66 -1.44
C ILE A 258 -1.69 -14.81 -1.32
N LYS A 259 -2.54 -14.80 -2.33
CA LYS A 259 -3.80 -14.04 -2.32
C LYS A 259 -4.75 -14.51 -1.22
N LYS A 260 -4.77 -15.81 -0.95
CA LYS A 260 -5.64 -16.37 0.08
C LYS A 260 -5.15 -16.08 1.49
N TYR A 261 -3.86 -16.28 1.75
CA TYR A 261 -3.33 -16.33 3.12
C TYR A 261 -2.50 -15.11 3.53
N ALA A 262 -1.88 -14.40 2.58
CA ALA A 262 -0.90 -13.35 2.86
C ALA A 262 -1.35 -11.94 2.47
N MET A 263 -2.65 -11.74 2.19
CA MET A 263 -3.14 -10.44 1.70
C MET A 263 -4.38 -9.95 2.43
N GLY A 264 -4.54 -10.35 3.68
CA GLY A 264 -5.69 -9.97 4.49
C GLY A 264 -5.49 -8.69 5.30
N GLY A 265 -4.33 -8.02 5.24
CA GLY A 265 -4.00 -6.87 6.10
C GLY A 265 -3.76 -7.24 7.56
N LEU A 266 -3.75 -8.53 7.87
CA LEU A 266 -3.63 -9.09 9.21
C LEU A 266 -2.20 -9.59 9.50
N GLU A 267 -1.31 -9.45 8.53
CA GLU A 267 0.08 -9.90 8.57
C GLU A 267 0.89 -9.16 9.62
N TRP A 268 0.45 -7.95 9.98
CA TRP A 268 1.11 -7.07 10.94
C TRP A 268 0.64 -7.30 12.39
N ILE A 269 -0.40 -8.11 12.58
CA ILE A 269 -0.88 -8.46 13.93
C ILE A 269 0.11 -9.43 14.57
N GLY A 270 0.72 -9.00 15.68
CA GLY A 270 1.67 -9.81 16.43
C GLY A 270 3.15 -9.54 16.13
N LEU A 271 3.44 -8.54 15.28
CA LEU A 271 4.80 -8.02 15.06
C LEU A 271 5.16 -6.93 16.06
#